data_838d3e4cdfb1ae914ee5ac05e05a7e4f
#
_entry.id   838d3e4cdfb1ae914ee5ac05e05a7e4f
#
_cell.length_a   1.000
_cell.length_b   1.000
_cell.length_c   1.000
_cell.angle_alpha   90.00
_cell.angle_beta   90.00
_cell.angle_gamma   90.00
#
_symmetry.space_group_name_H-M   'P 1'
#
loop_
_entity.id
_entity.type
_entity.pdbx_description
1 polymer ?
#
loop_
_entity_poly.entity_id
_entity_poly.type
_entity_poly.pdbx_seq_one_letter_code
_entity_poly.pdbx_strand_id
1 'polypeptide(L)'
;FNLLVLAGCAVLGSVLLHKNNNLSHLSFITSFIVLITSAFNTGAENLIWTILPITLVSGIFSLMMIGHWFLVDPTITRIGMKNIARSSIFIAVVLCLLLLTGFASEELSIFYRNIILGLYVSSGILSLGSLKSLNEKSYTGVMAATGLSYLSLLVSLGGTGTLILLP
;
A
#
# COMPACT_ATOMS: atom_id res chain seq x y z
N PHE A 1 -6.76 15.26 10.91
CA PHE A 1 -5.28 15.23 10.99
C PHE A 1 -4.78 14.65 12.33
N ASN A 2 -5.31 15.08 13.45
CA ASN A 2 -4.87 14.63 14.79
C ASN A 2 -5.09 13.13 15.04
N LEU A 3 -6.15 12.53 14.51
CA LEU A 3 -6.46 11.10 14.67
C LEU A 3 -5.49 10.20 13.91
N LEU A 4 -5.05 10.60 12.71
CA LEU A 4 -4.04 9.86 11.93
C LEU A 4 -2.67 9.89 12.61
N VAL A 5 -2.30 11.02 13.21
CA VAL A 5 -1.06 11.14 14.00
C VAL A 5 -1.12 10.25 15.24
N LEU A 6 -2.25 10.22 15.95
CA LEU A 6 -2.46 9.34 17.11
C LEU A 6 -2.38 7.85 16.71
N ALA A 7 -2.98 7.47 15.58
CA ALA A 7 -2.89 6.10 15.06
C ALA A 7 -1.43 5.74 14.72
N GLY A 8 -0.69 6.63 14.08
CA GLY A 8 0.74 6.46 13.79
C GLY A 8 1.59 6.29 15.04
N CYS A 9 1.36 7.14 16.07
CA CYS A 9 2.04 7.03 17.37
C CYS A 9 1.72 5.72 18.08
N ALA A 10 0.48 5.23 17.99
CA ALA A 10 0.09 3.96 18.60
C ALA A 10 0.71 2.75 17.89
N VAL A 11 0.87 2.80 16.55
CA VAL A 11 1.62 1.78 15.78
C VAL A 11 3.09 1.77 16.17
N LEU A 12 3.73 2.94 16.27
CA LEU A 12 5.11 3.05 16.73
C LEU A 12 5.26 2.54 18.17
N GLY A 13 4.30 2.86 19.04
CA GLY A 13 4.24 2.34 20.40
C GLY A 13 4.16 0.82 20.45
N SER A 14 3.40 0.17 19.51
CA SER A 14 3.31 -1.29 19.44
C SER A 14 4.65 -1.94 19.09
N VAL A 15 5.42 -1.32 18.20
CA VAL A 15 6.75 -1.81 17.81
C VAL A 15 7.74 -1.67 18.97
N LEU A 16 7.71 -0.55 19.69
CA LEU A 16 8.59 -0.29 20.83
C LEU A 16 8.28 -1.19 22.04
N LEU A 17 7.01 -1.58 22.22
CA LEU A 17 6.53 -2.45 23.30
C LEU A 17 6.58 -3.93 22.94
N HIS A 18 7.24 -4.32 21.87
CA HIS A 18 7.31 -5.71 21.37
C HIS A 18 7.79 -6.74 22.39
N LYS A 19 8.49 -6.31 23.43
CA LYS A 19 8.93 -7.18 24.54
C LYS A 19 7.77 -7.72 25.39
N ASN A 20 6.58 -7.08 25.34
CA ASN A 20 5.38 -7.53 26.05
C ASN A 20 4.25 -7.77 25.02
N ASN A 21 4.07 -9.06 24.62
CA ASN A 21 3.13 -9.46 23.58
C ASN A 21 1.70 -8.92 23.78
N ASN A 22 1.18 -8.89 25.02
CA ASN A 22 -0.17 -8.45 25.29
C ASN A 22 -0.35 -6.93 25.07
N LEU A 23 0.64 -6.12 25.46
CA LEU A 23 0.64 -4.67 25.25
C LEU A 23 0.83 -4.31 23.77
N SER A 24 1.65 -5.07 23.05
CA SER A 24 1.83 -4.91 21.61
C SER A 24 0.54 -5.20 20.84
N HIS A 25 -0.16 -6.28 21.15
CA HIS A 25 -1.46 -6.60 20.54
C HIS A 25 -2.52 -5.55 20.87
N LEU A 26 -2.59 -5.09 22.12
CA LEU A 26 -3.54 -4.06 22.53
C LEU A 26 -3.32 -2.74 21.76
N SER A 27 -2.07 -2.28 21.65
CA SER A 27 -1.75 -1.05 20.92
C SER A 27 -1.98 -1.18 19.41
N PHE A 28 -1.80 -2.37 18.83
CA PHE A 28 -2.16 -2.63 17.43
C PHE A 28 -3.67 -2.57 17.21
N ILE A 29 -4.46 -3.20 18.11
CA ILE A 29 -5.93 -3.17 18.03
C ILE A 29 -6.45 -1.74 18.22
N THR A 30 -5.94 -0.98 19.18
CA THR A 30 -6.34 0.43 19.37
C THR A 30 -6.01 1.29 18.17
N SER A 31 -4.84 1.11 17.53
CA SER A 31 -4.47 1.81 16.30
C SER A 31 -5.44 1.50 15.16
N PHE A 32 -5.83 0.24 15.03
CA PHE A 32 -6.78 -0.20 14.01
C PHE A 32 -8.17 0.38 14.22
N ILE A 33 -8.65 0.42 15.47
CA ILE A 33 -9.93 1.04 15.83
C ILE A 33 -9.91 2.55 15.53
N VAL A 34 -8.83 3.25 15.88
CA VAL A 34 -8.68 4.70 15.62
C VAL A 34 -8.65 4.98 14.11
N LEU A 35 -7.99 4.14 13.31
CA LEU A 35 -8.01 4.25 11.84
C LEU A 35 -9.42 4.06 11.28
N ILE A 36 -10.13 3.04 11.73
CA ILE A 36 -11.51 2.78 11.30
C ILE A 36 -12.44 3.95 11.67
N THR A 37 -12.39 4.42 12.92
CA THR A 37 -13.24 5.54 13.36
C THR A 37 -12.92 6.84 12.63
N SER A 38 -11.63 7.11 12.32
CA SER A 38 -11.22 8.23 11.50
C SER A 38 -11.78 8.12 10.07
N ALA A 39 -11.75 6.94 9.51
CA ALA A 39 -12.28 6.67 8.18
C ALA A 39 -13.80 6.85 8.11
N PHE A 40 -14.56 6.39 9.10
CA PHE A 40 -16.02 6.59 9.16
C PHE A 40 -16.44 8.07 9.29
N ASN A 41 -15.62 8.90 9.92
CA ASN A 41 -15.91 10.33 10.06
C ASN A 41 -15.73 11.13 8.75
N THR A 42 -15.06 10.57 7.73
CA THR A 42 -14.83 11.24 6.44
C THR A 42 -15.94 11.02 5.41
N GLY A 43 -16.96 10.24 5.74
CA GLY A 43 -18.06 9.87 4.81
C GLY A 43 -17.70 8.63 3.97
N ALA A 44 -18.72 7.80 3.70
CA ALA A 44 -18.50 6.48 3.07
C ALA A 44 -17.91 6.57 1.65
N GLU A 45 -18.23 7.62 0.91
CA GLU A 45 -17.71 7.84 -0.46
C GLU A 45 -16.22 8.18 -0.45
N ASN A 46 -15.79 9.04 0.48
CA ASN A 46 -14.39 9.41 0.66
C ASN A 46 -13.56 8.26 1.27
N LEU A 47 -14.21 7.31 1.94
CA LEU A 47 -13.56 6.18 2.57
C LEU A 47 -12.85 5.26 1.56
N ILE A 48 -13.52 4.93 0.47
CA ILE A 48 -12.97 4.06 -0.59
C ILE A 48 -11.75 4.72 -1.22
N TRP A 49 -11.84 6.02 -1.52
CA TRP A 49 -10.77 6.81 -2.13
C TRP A 49 -9.61 7.11 -1.19
N THR A 50 -9.78 6.89 0.11
CA THR A 50 -8.71 7.01 1.10
C THR A 50 -8.08 5.65 1.41
N ILE A 51 -8.90 4.62 1.68
CA ILE A 51 -8.40 3.32 2.13
C ILE A 51 -7.69 2.56 1.01
N LEU A 52 -8.26 2.50 -0.20
CA LEU A 52 -7.68 1.70 -1.28
C LEU A 52 -6.28 2.20 -1.70
N PRO A 53 -6.07 3.51 -1.96
CA PRO A 53 -4.74 4.01 -2.30
C PRO A 53 -3.72 3.81 -1.17
N ILE A 54 -4.11 4.07 0.08
CA ILE A 54 -3.22 3.87 1.23
C ILE A 54 -2.87 2.38 1.39
N THR A 55 -3.84 1.48 1.19
CA THR A 55 -3.60 0.02 1.26
C THR A 55 -2.67 -0.44 0.12
N LEU A 56 -2.81 0.12 -1.09
CA LEU A 56 -1.89 -0.14 -2.19
C LEU A 56 -0.46 0.26 -1.84
N VAL A 57 -0.28 1.50 -1.40
CA VAL A 57 1.04 2.04 -1.02
C VAL A 57 1.66 1.24 0.12
N SER A 58 0.90 0.93 1.17
CA SER A 58 1.39 0.16 2.32
C SER A 58 1.73 -1.28 1.94
N GLY A 59 0.97 -1.91 1.06
CA GLY A 59 1.25 -3.25 0.53
C GLY A 59 2.56 -3.27 -0.25
N ILE A 60 2.76 -2.33 -1.18
CA ILE A 60 3.99 -2.22 -1.97
C ILE A 60 5.19 -1.90 -1.07
N PHE A 61 5.02 -0.99 -0.11
CA PHE A 61 6.04 -0.68 0.89
C PHE A 61 6.44 -1.92 1.71
N SER A 62 5.46 -2.70 2.16
CA SER A 62 5.71 -3.95 2.88
C SER A 62 6.46 -4.97 2.02
N LEU A 63 6.09 -5.09 0.74
CA LEU A 63 6.79 -5.95 -0.22
C LEU A 63 8.26 -5.54 -0.37
N MET A 64 8.51 -4.25 -0.52
CA MET A 64 9.84 -3.67 -0.61
C MET A 64 10.67 -3.97 0.65
N MET A 65 10.10 -3.73 1.84
CA MET A 65 10.79 -3.94 3.11
C MET A 65 11.11 -5.42 3.36
N ILE A 66 10.17 -6.33 3.10
CA ILE A 66 10.40 -7.77 3.23
C ILE A 66 11.45 -8.23 2.20
N GLY A 67 11.40 -7.70 0.97
CA GLY A 67 12.41 -7.98 -0.05
C GLY A 67 13.80 -7.53 0.38
N HIS A 68 13.91 -6.35 0.98
CA HIS A 68 15.16 -5.85 1.52
C HIS A 68 15.66 -6.71 2.70
N TRP A 69 14.75 -7.11 3.58
CA TRP A 69 15.08 -8.01 4.70
C TRP A 69 15.53 -9.40 4.22
N PHE A 70 14.92 -9.93 3.14
CA PHE A 70 15.34 -11.20 2.52
C PHE A 70 16.80 -11.17 2.06
N LEU A 71 17.34 -10.01 1.68
CA LEU A 71 18.73 -9.87 1.28
C LEU A 71 19.70 -10.06 2.46
N VAL A 72 19.23 -9.80 3.69
CA VAL A 72 19.99 -10.00 4.94
C VAL A 72 19.78 -11.41 5.48
N ASP A 73 18.53 -11.90 5.44
CA ASP A 73 18.14 -13.23 5.93
C ASP A 73 17.34 -13.99 4.86
N PRO A 74 18.02 -14.82 4.04
CA PRO A 74 17.38 -15.58 2.96
C PRO A 74 16.50 -16.75 3.46
N THR A 75 16.38 -16.98 4.77
CA THR A 75 15.50 -18.02 5.34
C THR A 75 14.02 -17.63 5.28
N ILE A 76 13.71 -16.35 5.05
CA ILE A 76 12.35 -15.84 4.93
C ILE A 76 11.62 -16.47 3.75
N THR A 77 10.39 -16.89 3.98
CA THR A 77 9.57 -17.55 2.95
C THR A 77 9.09 -16.54 1.89
N ARG A 78 9.28 -16.88 0.61
CA ARG A 78 8.81 -16.05 -0.51
C ARG A 78 7.30 -16.05 -0.69
N ILE A 79 6.57 -16.93 0.02
CA ILE A 79 5.11 -17.06 -0.10
C ILE A 79 4.44 -15.76 0.34
N GLY A 80 4.85 -15.18 1.47
CA GLY A 80 4.34 -13.91 1.97
C GLY A 80 4.52 -12.77 0.97
N MET A 81 5.73 -12.65 0.38
CA MET A 81 6.02 -11.65 -0.64
C MET A 81 5.12 -11.79 -1.88
N LYS A 82 4.90 -13.03 -2.36
CA LYS A 82 4.02 -13.29 -3.50
C LYS A 82 2.56 -12.93 -3.21
N ASN A 83 2.09 -13.21 -2.00
CA ASN A 83 0.72 -12.86 -1.61
C ASN A 83 0.53 -11.34 -1.51
N ILE A 84 1.49 -10.61 -0.95
CA ILE A 84 1.47 -9.14 -0.91
C ILE A 84 1.50 -8.57 -2.34
N ALA A 85 2.36 -9.09 -3.21
CA ALA A 85 2.41 -8.65 -4.60
C ALA A 85 1.08 -8.87 -5.33
N ARG A 86 0.42 -10.03 -5.14
CA ARG A 86 -0.90 -10.32 -5.73
C ARG A 86 -1.98 -9.39 -5.22
N SER A 87 -2.03 -9.13 -3.90
CA SER A 87 -3.01 -8.20 -3.34
C SER A 87 -2.77 -6.76 -3.83
N SER A 88 -1.53 -6.32 -3.96
CA SER A 88 -1.20 -5.00 -4.52
C SER A 88 -1.66 -4.87 -5.98
N ILE A 89 -1.45 -5.91 -6.81
CA ILE A 89 -1.94 -5.93 -8.19
C ILE A 89 -3.48 -5.84 -8.21
N PHE A 90 -4.16 -6.64 -7.38
CA PHE A 90 -5.61 -6.64 -7.30
C PHE A 90 -6.15 -5.25 -6.93
N ILE A 91 -5.58 -4.61 -5.91
CA ILE A 91 -5.98 -3.27 -5.47
C ILE A 91 -5.70 -2.23 -6.56
N ALA A 92 -4.57 -2.31 -7.26
CA ALA A 92 -4.26 -1.41 -8.37
C ALA A 92 -5.30 -1.53 -9.50
N VAL A 93 -5.71 -2.76 -9.86
CA VAL A 93 -6.76 -3.01 -10.85
C VAL A 93 -8.10 -2.44 -10.40
N VAL A 94 -8.49 -2.65 -9.13
CA VAL A 94 -9.73 -2.10 -8.58
C VAL A 94 -9.72 -0.57 -8.63
N LEU A 95 -8.62 0.09 -8.25
CA LEU A 95 -8.47 1.54 -8.34
C LEU A 95 -8.59 2.05 -9.79
N CYS A 96 -7.97 1.35 -10.75
CA CYS A 96 -8.10 1.69 -12.16
C CYS A 96 -9.55 1.57 -12.65
N LEU A 97 -10.25 0.53 -12.26
CA LEU A 97 -11.67 0.33 -12.64
C LEU A 97 -12.57 1.41 -12.02
N LEU A 98 -12.36 1.76 -10.75
CA LEU A 98 -13.12 2.83 -10.09
C LEU A 98 -12.89 4.18 -10.77
N LEU A 99 -11.66 4.51 -11.16
CA LEU A 99 -11.35 5.73 -11.92
C LEU A 99 -11.97 5.75 -13.31
N LEU A 100 -12.04 4.59 -13.98
CA LEU A 100 -12.66 4.46 -15.31
C LEU A 100 -14.17 4.60 -15.27
N THR A 101 -14.82 4.06 -14.23
CA THR A 101 -16.29 4.15 -14.09
C THR A 101 -16.78 5.54 -13.68
N GLY A 102 -15.85 6.45 -13.33
CA GLY A 102 -16.21 7.78 -12.86
C GLY A 102 -16.86 7.80 -11.46
N PHE A 103 -16.83 6.67 -10.75
CA PHE A 103 -17.36 6.59 -9.40
C PHE A 103 -16.64 7.59 -8.49
N ALA A 104 -17.36 8.54 -7.94
CA ALA A 104 -16.87 9.62 -7.06
C ALA A 104 -15.73 10.52 -7.63
N SER A 105 -15.56 10.56 -8.96
CA SER A 105 -14.58 11.44 -9.62
C SER A 105 -15.24 12.64 -10.32
N GLU A 106 -16.48 12.97 -9.97
CA GLU A 106 -17.20 14.09 -10.61
C GLU A 106 -16.49 15.44 -10.44
N GLU A 107 -15.71 15.61 -9.37
CA GLU A 107 -14.95 16.83 -9.10
C GLU A 107 -13.54 16.84 -9.73
N LEU A 108 -13.01 15.66 -10.14
CA LEU A 108 -11.68 15.58 -10.75
C LEU A 108 -11.72 15.94 -12.24
N SER A 109 -10.89 16.91 -12.65
CA SER A 109 -10.75 17.19 -14.08
C SER A 109 -10.25 15.96 -14.84
N ILE A 110 -10.71 15.78 -16.08
CA ILE A 110 -10.33 14.65 -16.96
C ILE A 110 -8.81 14.49 -17.07
N PHE A 111 -8.08 15.60 -17.04
CA PHE A 111 -6.63 15.62 -17.13
C PHE A 111 -5.97 14.93 -15.92
N TYR A 112 -6.35 15.31 -14.70
CA TYR A 112 -5.80 14.69 -13.47
C TYR A 112 -6.21 13.24 -13.33
N ARG A 113 -7.46 12.91 -13.67
CA ARG A 113 -7.94 11.52 -13.68
C ARG A 113 -7.07 10.62 -14.57
N ASN A 114 -6.72 11.08 -15.77
CA ASN A 114 -5.89 10.30 -16.70
C ASN A 114 -4.45 10.14 -16.19
N ILE A 115 -3.88 11.16 -15.53
CA ILE A 115 -2.56 11.07 -14.90
C ILE A 115 -2.58 10.02 -13.78
N ILE A 116 -3.54 10.11 -12.86
CA ILE A 116 -3.67 9.19 -11.74
C ILE A 116 -3.88 7.75 -12.24
N LEU A 117 -4.72 7.59 -13.25
CA LEU A 117 -4.94 6.29 -13.90
C LEU A 117 -3.63 5.73 -14.47
N GLY A 118 -2.86 6.54 -15.20
CA GLY A 118 -1.57 6.14 -15.74
C GLY A 118 -0.57 5.72 -14.66
N LEU A 119 -0.56 6.43 -13.53
CA LEU A 119 0.30 6.08 -12.38
C LEU A 119 -0.13 4.75 -11.75
N TYR A 120 -1.42 4.50 -11.51
CA TYR A 120 -1.86 3.22 -10.94
C TYR A 120 -1.69 2.04 -11.91
N VAL A 121 -1.90 2.23 -13.20
CA VAL A 121 -1.60 1.22 -14.23
C VAL A 121 -0.11 0.88 -14.21
N SER A 122 0.77 1.88 -14.17
CA SER A 122 2.22 1.68 -14.10
C SER A 122 2.63 0.96 -12.82
N SER A 123 2.04 1.32 -11.66
CA SER A 123 2.26 0.64 -10.39
C SER A 123 1.83 -0.84 -10.46
N GLY A 124 0.68 -1.12 -11.08
CA GLY A 124 0.19 -2.49 -11.30
C GLY A 124 1.13 -3.31 -12.17
N ILE A 125 1.63 -2.74 -13.27
CA ILE A 125 2.60 -3.41 -14.17
C ILE A 125 3.92 -3.70 -13.43
N LEU A 126 4.44 -2.75 -12.66
CA LEU A 126 5.65 -2.94 -11.86
C LEU A 126 5.46 -4.01 -10.78
N SER A 127 4.29 -4.06 -10.14
CA SER A 127 3.94 -5.10 -9.16
C SER A 127 3.81 -6.49 -9.81
N LEU A 128 3.29 -6.56 -11.04
CA LEU A 128 3.29 -7.79 -11.86
C LEU A 128 4.72 -8.24 -12.19
N GLY A 129 5.59 -7.31 -12.56
CA GLY A 129 7.01 -7.58 -12.76
C GLY A 129 7.68 -8.14 -11.50
N SER A 130 7.39 -7.52 -10.33
CA SER A 130 7.87 -8.00 -9.03
C SER A 130 7.39 -9.43 -8.74
N LEU A 131 6.11 -9.72 -8.96
CA LEU A 131 5.54 -11.05 -8.77
C LEU A 131 6.21 -12.08 -9.69
N LYS A 132 6.44 -11.73 -10.96
CA LYS A 132 7.10 -12.60 -11.94
C LYS A 132 8.55 -12.88 -11.52
N SER A 133 9.29 -11.87 -11.08
CA SER A 133 10.66 -12.01 -10.57
C SER A 133 10.74 -12.88 -9.32
N LEU A 134 9.74 -12.83 -8.42
CA LEU A 134 9.65 -13.70 -7.25
C LEU A 134 9.39 -15.18 -7.58
N ASN A 135 8.97 -15.51 -8.80
CA ASN A 135 8.82 -16.91 -9.24
C ASN A 135 10.16 -17.55 -9.60
N GLU A 136 11.17 -16.77 -9.89
CA GLU A 136 12.52 -17.25 -10.08
C GLU A 136 13.09 -17.74 -8.74
N LYS A 137 13.71 -18.92 -8.74
CA LYS A 137 14.29 -19.50 -7.52
C LYS A 137 15.62 -18.84 -7.12
N SER A 138 16.19 -18.03 -8.00
CA SER A 138 17.48 -17.35 -7.77
C SER A 138 17.37 -16.21 -6.75
N TYR A 139 18.48 -15.90 -6.10
CA TYR A 139 18.62 -14.72 -5.25
C TYR A 139 18.40 -13.42 -6.06
N THR A 140 18.87 -13.38 -7.29
CA THR A 140 18.69 -12.26 -8.22
C THR A 140 17.22 -11.96 -8.51
N GLY A 141 16.33 -12.97 -8.51
CA GLY A 141 14.91 -12.78 -8.67
C GLY A 141 14.30 -11.94 -7.54
N VAL A 142 14.72 -12.14 -6.29
CA VAL A 142 14.26 -11.32 -5.15
C VAL A 142 14.85 -9.91 -5.22
N MET A 143 16.11 -9.76 -5.61
CA MET A 143 16.70 -8.42 -5.83
C MET A 143 15.94 -7.63 -6.89
N ALA A 144 15.63 -8.26 -8.03
CA ALA A 144 14.84 -7.63 -9.09
C ALA A 144 13.43 -7.27 -8.61
N ALA A 145 12.75 -8.16 -7.87
CA ALA A 145 11.44 -7.90 -7.29
C ALA A 145 11.47 -6.71 -6.32
N THR A 146 12.50 -6.62 -5.48
CA THR A 146 12.69 -5.51 -4.54
C THR A 146 12.90 -4.20 -5.30
N GLY A 147 13.76 -4.18 -6.33
CA GLY A 147 13.98 -3.00 -7.16
C GLY A 147 12.70 -2.52 -7.86
N LEU A 148 11.92 -3.45 -8.44
CA LEU A 148 10.64 -3.14 -9.06
C LEU A 148 9.61 -2.62 -8.04
N SER A 149 9.65 -3.12 -6.80
CA SER A 149 8.79 -2.62 -5.72
C SER A 149 9.13 -1.19 -5.32
N TYR A 150 10.41 -0.78 -5.33
CA TYR A 150 10.81 0.61 -5.13
C TYR A 150 10.20 1.54 -6.18
N LEU A 151 10.31 1.16 -7.46
CA LEU A 151 9.72 1.95 -8.55
C LEU A 151 8.18 1.99 -8.43
N SER A 152 7.55 0.86 -8.13
CA SER A 152 6.10 0.78 -7.92
C SER A 152 5.65 1.65 -6.75
N LEU A 153 6.43 1.72 -5.67
CA LEU A 153 6.16 2.57 -4.52
C LEU A 153 6.18 4.06 -4.89
N LEU A 154 7.22 4.51 -5.61
CA LEU A 154 7.32 5.91 -6.04
C LEU A 154 6.13 6.32 -6.91
N VAL A 155 5.75 5.47 -7.86
CA VAL A 155 4.63 5.72 -8.77
C VAL A 155 3.29 5.71 -8.02
N SER A 156 3.08 4.74 -7.12
CA SER A 156 1.84 4.68 -6.33
C SER A 156 1.71 5.83 -5.33
N LEU A 157 2.82 6.27 -4.73
CA LEU A 157 2.85 7.48 -3.89
C LEU A 157 2.49 8.74 -4.71
N GLY A 158 3.04 8.86 -5.92
CA GLY A 158 2.68 9.93 -6.83
C GLY A 158 1.18 9.94 -7.14
N GLY A 159 0.60 8.81 -7.52
CA GLY A 159 -0.83 8.67 -7.79
C GLY A 159 -1.71 8.97 -6.57
N THR A 160 -1.35 8.44 -5.41
CA THR A 160 -2.08 8.66 -4.16
C THR A 160 -1.96 10.11 -3.68
N GLY A 161 -0.76 10.69 -3.76
CA GLY A 161 -0.53 12.09 -3.41
C GLY A 161 -1.33 13.04 -4.30
N THR A 162 -1.34 12.80 -5.61
CA THR A 162 -2.15 13.58 -6.56
C THR A 162 -3.64 13.47 -6.24
N LEU A 163 -4.12 12.26 -5.93
CA LEU A 163 -5.53 12.03 -5.60
C LEU A 163 -5.97 12.74 -4.31
N ILE A 164 -5.10 12.81 -3.30
CA ILE A 164 -5.43 13.41 -1.99
C ILE A 164 -5.26 14.93 -1.98
N LEU A 165 -4.28 15.46 -2.73
CA LEU A 165 -3.91 16.87 -2.70
C LEU A 165 -4.65 17.73 -3.73
N LEU A 166 -5.23 17.10 -4.75
CA LEU A 166 -5.98 17.82 -5.79
C LEU A 166 -7.47 17.49 -5.63
N PRO A 167 -8.25 18.40 -5.06
CA PRO A 167 -9.70 18.26 -4.99
C PRO A 167 -10.37 18.41 -6.36
#